data_d00a6389fa29a108fc45bf8ed08581bc
#
_entry.id   d00a6389fa29a108fc45bf8ed08581bc
#
_cell.length_a   1.000
_cell.length_b   1.000
_cell.length_c   1.000
_cell.angle_alpha   90.00
_cell.angle_beta   90.00
_cell.angle_gamma   90.00
#
_symmetry.space_group_name_H-M   'P 1'
#
loop_
_entity.id
_entity.type
_entity.pdbx_description
1 polymer ?
#
loop_
_entity_poly.entity_id
_entity_poly.type
_entity_poly.pdbx_seq_one_letter_code
_entity_poly.pdbx_strand_id
1 'polypeptide(L)'
;MKTTMKMLTASLALAISGMAVIPVASAADKGAIGISMPTKSSMRWIADGDNMVKVFKERGYKTDLQFADDDIPNQLAQVENMITKGAKVLVIAAIDGTTLSNVLQKAADKGIKVISYDRLIRGTKNIDYYATFDNFQVGVLQAGYIESALKLKEGKGPFNIELFGGSADDNNAPFFYNGALSVLKPY
;
A
#
# COMPACT_ATOMS: atom_id res chain seq x y z
N MET A 1 55.36 76.40 29.07
CA MET A 1 54.79 75.32 29.88
C MET A 1 53.88 74.53 28.97
N LYS A 2 54.27 73.36 28.58
CA LYS A 2 53.55 72.47 27.63
C LYS A 2 52.96 71.32 28.41
N THR A 3 51.64 71.26 28.46
CA THR A 3 50.89 70.17 29.10
C THR A 3 50.54 69.12 28.06
N THR A 4 51.11 67.93 28.13
CA THR A 4 50.83 66.82 27.25
C THR A 4 49.64 66.02 27.76
N MET A 5 48.56 65.99 26.96
CA MET A 5 47.38 65.19 27.21
C MET A 5 47.56 63.80 26.66
N LYS A 6 47.56 62.80 27.53
CA LYS A 6 47.63 61.41 27.16
C LYS A 6 46.22 60.90 26.76
N MET A 7 46.00 60.55 25.50
CA MET A 7 44.79 59.86 25.05
C MET A 7 44.86 58.38 25.43
N LEU A 8 43.88 57.94 26.18
CA LEU A 8 43.66 56.54 26.53
C LEU A 8 42.72 55.93 25.47
N THR A 9 43.23 55.12 24.57
CA THR A 9 42.42 54.35 23.61
C THR A 9 41.92 53.06 24.26
N ALA A 10 40.63 53.02 24.58
CA ALA A 10 39.96 51.80 25.02
C ALA A 10 39.62 50.93 23.80
N SER A 11 40.29 49.82 23.63
CA SER A 11 39.97 48.80 22.59
C SER A 11 38.79 47.98 23.07
N LEU A 12 37.60 48.14 22.44
CA LEU A 12 36.42 47.34 22.65
C LEU A 12 36.56 46.04 21.79
N ALA A 13 36.90 44.96 22.43
CA ALA A 13 36.93 43.63 21.77
C ALA A 13 35.48 43.10 21.61
N LEU A 14 35.00 43.12 20.40
CA LEU A 14 33.69 42.56 20.04
C LEU A 14 33.81 41.01 19.96
N ALA A 15 33.38 40.30 21.00
CA ALA A 15 33.26 38.87 21.00
C ALA A 15 32.10 38.45 20.09
N ILE A 16 32.35 38.07 18.83
CA ILE A 16 31.40 37.47 17.96
C ILE A 16 31.23 36.03 18.43
N SER A 17 30.15 35.76 19.21
CA SER A 17 29.71 34.42 19.55
C SER A 17 29.23 33.76 18.27
N GLY A 18 30.04 32.91 17.66
CA GLY A 18 29.64 32.11 16.54
C GLY A 18 28.52 31.14 16.96
N MET A 19 27.30 31.47 16.62
CA MET A 19 26.21 30.50 16.64
C MET A 19 26.55 29.41 15.63
N ALA A 20 27.00 28.25 16.12
CA ALA A 20 27.10 27.05 15.32
C ALA A 20 25.69 26.70 14.84
N VAL A 21 25.39 27.00 13.58
CA VAL A 21 24.21 26.49 12.90
C VAL A 21 24.41 25.00 12.77
N ILE A 22 23.84 24.23 13.70
CA ILE A 22 23.76 22.76 13.58
C ILE A 22 22.90 22.51 12.34
N PRO A 23 23.43 21.89 11.26
CA PRO A 23 22.59 21.53 10.14
C PRO A 23 21.56 20.53 10.66
N VAL A 24 20.28 20.91 10.70
CA VAL A 24 19.20 19.95 10.85
C VAL A 24 19.35 19.03 9.65
N ALA A 25 19.77 17.82 9.90
CA ALA A 25 19.83 16.79 8.85
C ALA A 25 18.40 16.62 8.31
N SER A 26 18.12 17.27 7.19
CA SER A 26 16.91 17.05 6.44
C SER A 26 16.93 15.55 6.09
N ALA A 27 15.97 14.80 6.62
CA ALA A 27 15.82 13.40 6.23
C ALA A 27 15.80 13.36 4.70
N ALA A 28 16.76 12.65 4.11
CA ALA A 28 16.89 12.56 2.66
C ALA A 28 15.53 12.13 2.08
N ASP A 29 15.03 12.87 1.11
CA ASP A 29 13.77 12.54 0.42
C ASP A 29 13.94 11.17 -0.27
N LYS A 30 13.32 10.15 0.29
CA LYS A 30 13.39 8.77 -0.22
C LYS A 30 12.51 8.55 -1.44
N GLY A 31 11.80 9.59 -1.87
CA GLY A 31 10.89 9.54 -3.00
C GLY A 31 9.44 9.30 -2.58
N ALA A 32 8.57 9.25 -3.59
CA ALA A 32 7.13 9.08 -3.40
C ALA A 32 6.70 7.63 -3.67
N ILE A 33 5.75 7.15 -2.88
CA ILE A 33 5.07 5.87 -3.07
C ILE A 33 3.61 6.17 -3.45
N GLY A 34 3.19 5.68 -4.62
CA GLY A 34 1.80 5.70 -5.05
C GLY A 34 1.07 4.48 -4.50
N ILE A 35 -0.11 4.68 -3.92
CA ILE A 35 -0.94 3.62 -3.35
C ILE A 35 -2.33 3.74 -3.99
N SER A 36 -2.74 2.70 -4.74
CA SER A 36 -4.05 2.64 -5.38
C SER A 36 -4.89 1.53 -4.76
N MET A 37 -5.99 1.91 -4.12
CA MET A 37 -6.97 1.01 -3.51
C MET A 37 -8.25 0.95 -4.35
N PRO A 38 -8.99 -0.19 -4.34
CA PRO A 38 -10.16 -0.36 -5.19
C PRO A 38 -11.26 0.65 -4.87
N THR A 39 -11.63 0.76 -3.59
CA THR A 39 -12.83 1.51 -3.18
C THR A 39 -12.77 1.93 -1.72
N LYS A 40 -13.59 2.91 -1.34
CA LYS A 40 -13.87 3.30 0.05
C LYS A 40 -15.11 2.61 0.62
N SER A 41 -15.85 1.85 -0.17
CA SER A 41 -17.06 1.14 0.30
C SER A 41 -16.74 0.04 1.31
N SER A 42 -15.49 -0.45 1.35
CA SER A 42 -15.00 -1.40 2.32
C SER A 42 -14.03 -0.71 3.30
N MET A 43 -14.36 -0.77 4.59
CA MET A 43 -13.51 -0.24 5.68
C MET A 43 -12.11 -0.84 5.68
N ARG A 44 -11.96 -2.08 5.20
CA ARG A 44 -10.66 -2.73 5.08
C ARG A 44 -9.71 -1.94 4.19
N TRP A 45 -10.16 -1.53 3.00
CA TRP A 45 -9.29 -0.79 2.07
C TRP A 45 -8.87 0.57 2.61
N ILE A 46 -9.74 1.22 3.40
CA ILE A 46 -9.41 2.47 4.10
C ILE A 46 -8.33 2.19 5.15
N ALA A 47 -8.54 1.19 6.00
CA ALA A 47 -7.59 0.85 7.07
C ALA A 47 -6.22 0.43 6.52
N ASP A 48 -6.19 -0.39 5.47
CA ASP A 48 -4.95 -0.83 4.82
C ASP A 48 -4.19 0.36 4.21
N GLY A 49 -4.90 1.22 3.47
CA GLY A 49 -4.32 2.41 2.84
C GLY A 49 -3.75 3.39 3.87
N ASP A 50 -4.53 3.71 4.90
CA ASP A 50 -4.11 4.62 5.97
C ASP A 50 -2.91 4.08 6.76
N ASN A 51 -2.89 2.77 7.04
CA ASN A 51 -1.74 2.13 7.70
C ASN A 51 -0.49 2.19 6.83
N MET A 52 -0.59 1.94 5.51
CA MET A 52 0.52 2.09 4.58
C MET A 52 1.06 3.52 4.57
N VAL A 53 0.16 4.52 4.49
CA VAL A 53 0.54 5.95 4.53
C VAL A 53 1.30 6.26 5.81
N LYS A 54 0.80 5.80 6.96
CA LYS A 54 1.45 6.00 8.26
C LYS A 54 2.85 5.41 8.26
N VAL A 55 2.97 4.11 7.96
CA VAL A 55 4.25 3.39 8.02
C VAL A 55 5.27 3.94 7.02
N PHE A 56 4.85 4.29 5.80
CA PHE A 56 5.78 4.85 4.81
C PHE A 56 6.24 6.25 5.20
N LYS A 57 5.36 7.11 5.73
CA LYS A 57 5.73 8.44 6.24
C LYS A 57 6.72 8.36 7.40
N GLU A 58 6.48 7.45 8.35
CA GLU A 58 7.41 7.20 9.47
C GLU A 58 8.80 6.76 8.99
N ARG A 59 8.87 6.12 7.82
CA ARG A 59 10.12 5.71 7.17
C ARG A 59 10.73 6.76 6.24
N GLY A 60 10.13 7.97 6.16
CA GLY A 60 10.65 9.11 5.40
C GLY A 60 10.28 9.12 3.91
N TYR A 61 9.23 8.38 3.50
CA TYR A 61 8.68 8.45 2.15
C TYR A 61 7.52 9.45 2.06
N LYS A 62 7.35 10.06 0.90
CA LYS A 62 6.10 10.72 0.52
C LYS A 62 5.10 9.68 0.06
N THR A 63 3.81 9.93 0.22
CA THR A 63 2.75 9.00 -0.18
C THR A 63 1.66 9.71 -0.97
N ASP A 64 1.13 9.05 -2.01
CA ASP A 64 -0.06 9.45 -2.77
C ASP A 64 -1.05 8.28 -2.69
N LEU A 65 -2.02 8.36 -1.75
CA LEU A 65 -3.06 7.34 -1.59
C LEU A 65 -4.32 7.76 -2.31
N GLN A 66 -4.81 6.91 -3.20
CA GLN A 66 -6.05 7.13 -3.95
C GLN A 66 -6.94 5.88 -3.92
N PHE A 67 -8.25 6.12 -3.98
CA PHE A 67 -9.29 5.10 -4.07
C PHE A 67 -10.02 5.28 -5.39
N ALA A 68 -10.24 4.20 -6.10
CA ALA A 68 -10.75 4.25 -7.47
C ALA A 68 -12.27 4.06 -7.57
N ASP A 69 -12.97 3.89 -6.43
CA ASP A 69 -14.43 3.75 -6.32
C ASP A 69 -15.00 2.60 -7.19
N ASP A 70 -14.24 1.50 -7.28
CA ASP A 70 -14.51 0.32 -8.11
C ASP A 70 -14.66 0.64 -9.62
N ASP A 71 -14.11 1.77 -10.07
CA ASP A 71 -14.07 2.21 -11.46
C ASP A 71 -12.69 1.93 -12.08
N ILE A 72 -12.62 0.98 -13.03
CA ILE A 72 -11.37 0.56 -13.66
C ILE A 72 -10.69 1.70 -14.43
N PRO A 73 -11.39 2.48 -15.28
CA PRO A 73 -10.81 3.66 -15.92
C PRO A 73 -10.23 4.67 -14.94
N ASN A 74 -10.91 4.91 -13.83
CA ASN A 74 -10.41 5.79 -12.77
C ASN A 74 -9.12 5.25 -12.14
N GLN A 75 -9.06 3.94 -11.84
CA GLN A 75 -7.84 3.33 -11.32
C GLN A 75 -6.66 3.48 -12.30
N LEU A 76 -6.88 3.23 -13.58
CA LEU A 76 -5.86 3.41 -14.62
C LEU A 76 -5.34 4.85 -14.67
N ALA A 77 -6.24 5.84 -14.65
CA ALA A 77 -5.88 7.26 -14.66
C ALA A 77 -5.11 7.67 -13.40
N GLN A 78 -5.51 7.19 -12.23
CA GLN A 78 -4.82 7.43 -10.96
C GLN A 78 -3.39 6.88 -10.98
N VAL A 79 -3.20 5.64 -11.43
CA VAL A 79 -1.88 5.01 -11.54
C VAL A 79 -1.01 5.78 -12.55
N GLU A 80 -1.55 6.19 -13.69
CA GLU A 80 -0.81 6.99 -14.68
C GLU A 80 -0.39 8.35 -14.10
N ASN A 81 -1.25 9.01 -13.32
CA ASN A 81 -0.92 10.24 -12.61
C ASN A 81 0.20 10.04 -11.60
N MET A 82 0.19 8.96 -10.82
CA MET A 82 1.27 8.62 -9.87
C MET A 82 2.61 8.43 -10.59
N ILE A 83 2.60 7.74 -11.75
CA ILE A 83 3.78 7.55 -12.60
C ILE A 83 4.29 8.92 -13.10
N THR A 84 3.39 9.79 -13.54
CA THR A 84 3.74 11.12 -14.08
C THR A 84 4.31 12.03 -12.99
N LYS A 85 3.77 11.96 -11.77
CA LYS A 85 4.29 12.68 -10.58
C LYS A 85 5.64 12.15 -10.08
N GLY A 86 6.14 11.05 -10.65
CA GLY A 86 7.46 10.50 -10.33
C GLY A 86 7.49 9.59 -9.11
N ALA A 87 6.43 8.85 -8.87
CA ALA A 87 6.44 7.77 -7.88
C ALA A 87 7.62 6.84 -8.13
N LYS A 88 8.26 6.36 -7.08
CA LYS A 88 9.35 5.37 -7.15
C LYS A 88 8.85 3.94 -7.00
N VAL A 89 7.74 3.79 -6.30
CA VAL A 89 7.06 2.51 -6.07
C VAL A 89 5.57 2.74 -6.22
N LEU A 90 4.89 1.76 -6.80
CA LEU A 90 3.43 1.66 -6.84
C LEU A 90 2.99 0.46 -6.01
N VAL A 91 2.04 0.66 -5.12
CA VAL A 91 1.33 -0.41 -4.38
C VAL A 91 -0.10 -0.40 -4.89
N ILE A 92 -0.53 -1.47 -5.54
CA ILE A 92 -1.82 -1.50 -6.24
C ILE A 92 -2.62 -2.72 -5.78
N ALA A 93 -3.79 -2.46 -5.17
CA ALA A 93 -4.84 -3.44 -5.03
C ALA A 93 -5.77 -3.29 -6.24
N ALA A 94 -5.62 -4.17 -7.23
CA ALA A 94 -6.32 -4.04 -8.49
C ALA A 94 -7.84 -4.27 -8.35
N ILE A 95 -8.65 -3.46 -9.04
CA ILE A 95 -10.07 -3.76 -9.24
C ILE A 95 -10.18 -5.00 -10.12
N ASP A 96 -9.59 -4.94 -11.30
CA ASP A 96 -9.44 -6.06 -12.24
C ASP A 96 -7.96 -6.34 -12.47
N GLY A 97 -7.55 -7.60 -12.22
CA GLY A 97 -6.16 -8.02 -12.33
C GLY A 97 -5.61 -8.06 -13.76
N THR A 98 -6.41 -7.86 -14.80
CA THR A 98 -6.00 -8.01 -16.21
C THR A 98 -5.87 -6.70 -16.97
N THR A 99 -6.39 -5.59 -16.45
CA THR A 99 -6.51 -4.33 -17.19
C THR A 99 -5.30 -3.41 -17.09
N LEU A 100 -4.37 -3.70 -16.17
CA LEU A 100 -3.27 -2.78 -15.81
C LEU A 100 -2.01 -2.93 -16.68
N SER A 101 -1.93 -3.90 -17.59
CA SER A 101 -0.70 -4.25 -18.31
C SER A 101 -0.03 -3.06 -19.01
N ASN A 102 -0.79 -2.22 -19.71
CA ASN A 102 -0.24 -1.10 -20.47
C ASN A 102 0.31 0.01 -19.55
N VAL A 103 -0.40 0.36 -18.49
CA VAL A 103 0.06 1.39 -17.55
C VAL A 103 1.27 0.91 -16.76
N LEU A 104 1.35 -0.38 -16.43
CA LEU A 104 2.51 -0.96 -15.76
C LEU A 104 3.73 -1.09 -16.66
N GLN A 105 3.55 -1.21 -17.98
CA GLN A 105 4.68 -1.09 -18.91
C GLN A 105 5.28 0.32 -18.84
N LYS A 106 4.46 1.38 -18.79
CA LYS A 106 4.94 2.76 -18.61
C LYS A 106 5.70 2.94 -17.27
N ALA A 107 5.25 2.25 -16.22
CA ALA A 107 5.96 2.26 -14.93
C ALA A 107 7.33 1.59 -15.04
N ALA A 108 7.40 0.42 -15.68
CA ALA A 108 8.63 -0.34 -15.90
C ALA A 108 9.64 0.45 -16.74
N ASP A 109 9.19 1.12 -17.81
CA ASP A 109 10.04 1.96 -18.68
C ASP A 109 10.70 3.13 -17.90
N LYS A 110 10.08 3.54 -16.79
CA LYS A 110 10.63 4.57 -15.88
C LYS A 110 11.36 3.98 -14.65
N GLY A 111 11.53 2.66 -14.60
CA GLY A 111 12.20 1.97 -13.48
C GLY A 111 11.40 2.00 -12.16
N ILE A 112 10.08 2.25 -12.22
CA ILE A 112 9.20 2.27 -11.06
C ILE A 112 8.88 0.83 -10.65
N LYS A 113 9.06 0.52 -9.37
CA LYS A 113 8.76 -0.80 -8.81
C LYS A 113 7.27 -0.95 -8.53
N VAL A 114 6.74 -2.15 -8.78
CA VAL A 114 5.32 -2.45 -8.63
C VAL A 114 5.11 -3.59 -7.64
N ILE A 115 4.27 -3.31 -6.64
CA ILE A 115 3.78 -4.29 -5.67
C ILE A 115 2.30 -4.53 -5.96
N SER A 116 1.96 -5.75 -6.38
CA SER A 116 0.59 -6.24 -6.42
C SER A 116 0.17 -6.54 -4.98
N TYR A 117 -0.78 -5.79 -4.44
CA TYR A 117 -1.22 -5.91 -3.07
C TYR A 117 -2.57 -6.63 -2.99
N ASP A 118 -2.65 -7.65 -2.15
CA ASP A 118 -3.83 -8.49 -1.93
C ASP A 118 -4.29 -9.22 -3.19
N ARG A 119 -4.73 -8.52 -4.23
CA ARG A 119 -5.24 -9.05 -5.50
C ARG A 119 -4.11 -9.16 -6.52
N LEU A 120 -3.95 -10.35 -7.12
CA LEU A 120 -2.89 -10.60 -8.10
C LEU A 120 -3.17 -9.90 -9.42
N ILE A 121 -2.25 -9.04 -9.83
CA ILE A 121 -2.25 -8.47 -11.18
C ILE A 121 -1.65 -9.50 -12.14
N ARG A 122 -2.35 -9.76 -13.25
CA ARG A 122 -2.03 -10.80 -14.24
C ARG A 122 -1.81 -10.20 -15.62
N GLY A 123 -1.33 -11.02 -16.56
CA GLY A 123 -1.16 -10.61 -17.96
C GLY A 123 0.00 -9.64 -18.21
N THR A 124 0.87 -9.43 -17.22
CA THR A 124 2.07 -8.60 -17.32
C THR A 124 3.22 -9.21 -16.53
N LYS A 125 4.45 -8.97 -16.99
CA LYS A 125 5.68 -9.32 -16.26
C LYS A 125 6.18 -8.18 -15.36
N ASN A 126 5.50 -7.04 -15.36
CA ASN A 126 5.95 -5.80 -14.70
C ASN A 126 5.46 -5.70 -13.26
N ILE A 127 5.42 -6.82 -12.55
CA ILE A 127 5.18 -6.93 -11.11
C ILE A 127 6.48 -7.38 -10.47
N ASP A 128 7.02 -6.57 -9.55
CA ASP A 128 8.23 -6.89 -8.84
C ASP A 128 7.95 -7.73 -7.57
N TYR A 129 6.82 -7.47 -6.89
CA TYR A 129 6.43 -8.15 -5.66
C TYR A 129 4.93 -8.39 -5.61
N TYR A 130 4.56 -9.47 -4.95
CA TYR A 130 3.17 -9.78 -4.61
C TYR A 130 3.04 -9.99 -3.11
N ALA A 131 2.20 -9.18 -2.47
CA ALA A 131 1.93 -9.25 -1.04
C ALA A 131 0.47 -9.68 -0.84
N THR A 132 0.26 -10.88 -0.35
CA THR A 132 -1.06 -11.51 -0.12
C THR A 132 -0.97 -12.54 0.99
N PHE A 133 -2.03 -13.33 1.16
CA PHE A 133 -2.12 -14.49 2.05
C PHE A 133 -2.60 -15.72 1.27
N ASP A 134 -2.67 -16.87 1.91
CA ASP A 134 -3.19 -18.09 1.29
C ASP A 134 -4.72 -18.05 1.21
N ASN A 135 -5.21 -17.55 0.06
CA ASN A 135 -6.64 -17.37 -0.20
C ASN A 135 -7.42 -18.70 -0.19
N PHE A 136 -6.81 -19.80 -0.65
CA PHE A 136 -7.44 -21.12 -0.61
C PHE A 136 -7.59 -21.60 0.84
N GLN A 137 -6.54 -21.45 1.64
CA GLN A 137 -6.56 -21.83 3.04
C GLN A 137 -7.59 -21.03 3.84
N VAL A 138 -7.82 -19.76 3.50
CA VAL A 138 -8.91 -18.99 4.13
C VAL A 138 -10.26 -19.65 3.87
N GLY A 139 -10.54 -20.05 2.64
CA GLY A 139 -11.76 -20.81 2.31
C GLY A 139 -11.88 -22.10 3.11
N VAL A 140 -10.79 -22.86 3.23
CA VAL A 140 -10.73 -24.09 4.05
C VAL A 140 -11.06 -23.79 5.52
N LEU A 141 -10.48 -22.72 6.08
CA LEU A 141 -10.73 -22.34 7.48
C LEU A 141 -12.19 -21.91 7.73
N GLN A 142 -12.77 -21.14 6.81
CA GLN A 142 -14.17 -20.72 6.89
C GLN A 142 -15.11 -21.93 6.90
N ALA A 143 -14.93 -22.83 5.96
CA ALA A 143 -15.75 -24.04 5.84
C ALA A 143 -15.50 -25.06 6.96
N GLY A 144 -14.26 -25.18 7.43
CA GLY A 144 -13.90 -26.01 8.58
C GLY A 144 -14.57 -25.57 9.87
N TYR A 145 -14.76 -24.26 10.05
CA TYR A 145 -15.55 -23.75 11.15
C TYR A 145 -17.03 -24.19 11.05
N ILE A 146 -17.64 -24.05 9.86
CA ILE A 146 -19.01 -24.48 9.61
C ILE A 146 -19.15 -26.01 9.82
N GLU A 147 -18.24 -26.80 9.27
CA GLU A 147 -18.18 -28.25 9.44
C GLU A 147 -18.21 -28.66 10.93
N SER A 148 -17.37 -27.99 11.71
CA SER A 148 -17.26 -28.26 13.15
C SER A 148 -18.49 -27.78 13.93
N ALA A 149 -18.96 -26.54 13.66
CA ALA A 149 -20.10 -25.96 14.35
C ALA A 149 -21.41 -26.73 14.10
N LEU A 150 -21.60 -27.20 12.90
CA LEU A 150 -22.76 -28.00 12.52
C LEU A 150 -22.58 -29.51 12.76
N LYS A 151 -21.41 -29.94 13.20
CA LYS A 151 -21.07 -31.35 13.46
C LYS A 151 -21.34 -32.27 12.26
N LEU A 152 -20.95 -31.78 11.07
CA LEU A 152 -21.22 -32.52 9.81
C LEU A 152 -20.53 -33.87 9.79
N LYS A 153 -19.32 -33.99 10.33
CA LYS A 153 -18.60 -35.30 10.49
C LYS A 153 -19.33 -36.30 11.37
N GLU A 154 -20.19 -35.83 12.26
CA GLU A 154 -21.00 -36.69 13.12
C GLU A 154 -22.32 -37.11 12.46
N GLY A 155 -22.52 -36.76 11.19
CA GLY A 155 -23.76 -37.06 10.44
C GLY A 155 -24.96 -36.24 10.89
N LYS A 156 -24.74 -35.07 11.51
CA LYS A 156 -25.82 -34.15 11.85
C LYS A 156 -26.35 -33.48 10.58
N GLY A 157 -27.65 -33.26 10.54
CA GLY A 157 -28.33 -32.63 9.42
C GLY A 157 -29.70 -33.26 9.16
N PRO A 158 -30.32 -32.91 8.02
CA PRO A 158 -29.81 -32.05 6.94
C PRO A 158 -29.74 -30.55 7.29
N PHE A 159 -28.77 -29.83 6.69
CA PHE A 159 -28.64 -28.37 6.76
C PHE A 159 -28.66 -27.78 5.37
N ASN A 160 -29.25 -26.58 5.24
CA ASN A 160 -29.14 -25.77 4.04
C ASN A 160 -27.92 -24.82 4.19
N ILE A 161 -26.96 -24.92 3.29
CA ILE A 161 -25.75 -24.07 3.28
C ILE A 161 -25.71 -23.34 1.94
N GLU A 162 -25.61 -22.01 1.99
CA GLU A 162 -25.46 -21.19 0.81
C GLU A 162 -24.02 -20.68 0.71
N LEU A 163 -23.45 -20.70 -0.48
CA LEU A 163 -22.09 -20.21 -0.78
C LEU A 163 -22.19 -18.92 -1.59
N PHE A 164 -21.71 -17.83 -1.00
CA PHE A 164 -21.58 -16.56 -1.67
C PHE A 164 -20.16 -16.40 -2.21
N GLY A 165 -20.03 -16.31 -3.54
CA GLY A 165 -18.75 -16.05 -4.19
C GLY A 165 -18.46 -14.55 -4.26
N GLY A 166 -17.17 -14.20 -4.35
CA GLY A 166 -16.73 -12.84 -4.67
C GLY A 166 -16.87 -12.53 -6.16
N SER A 167 -16.49 -11.30 -6.55
CA SER A 167 -16.52 -10.85 -7.95
C SER A 167 -15.61 -11.69 -8.85
N ALA A 168 -16.04 -11.92 -10.10
CA ALA A 168 -15.30 -12.74 -11.07
C ALA A 168 -13.98 -12.10 -11.56
N ASP A 169 -13.86 -10.78 -11.45
CA ASP A 169 -12.65 -10.01 -11.77
C ASP A 169 -11.59 -10.06 -10.65
N ASP A 170 -12.00 -10.43 -9.43
CA ASP A 170 -11.08 -10.65 -8.31
C ASP A 170 -10.48 -12.05 -8.36
N ASN A 171 -9.16 -12.11 -8.60
CA ASN A 171 -8.42 -13.38 -8.64
C ASN A 171 -8.50 -14.18 -7.34
N ASN A 172 -8.81 -13.58 -6.20
CA ASN A 172 -8.90 -14.28 -4.92
C ASN A 172 -10.23 -15.05 -4.77
N ALA A 173 -11.31 -14.58 -5.40
CA ALA A 173 -12.65 -15.15 -5.24
C ALA A 173 -12.72 -16.67 -5.52
N PRO A 174 -12.19 -17.20 -6.63
CA PRO A 174 -12.22 -18.65 -6.88
C PRO A 174 -11.41 -19.47 -5.87
N PHE A 175 -10.33 -18.91 -5.30
CA PHE A 175 -9.55 -19.60 -4.28
C PHE A 175 -10.34 -19.76 -2.99
N PHE A 176 -10.98 -18.69 -2.48
CA PHE A 176 -11.86 -18.78 -1.32
C PHE A 176 -12.98 -19.78 -1.53
N TYR A 177 -13.67 -19.67 -2.66
CA TYR A 177 -14.80 -20.53 -2.99
C TYR A 177 -14.41 -22.00 -3.07
N ASN A 178 -13.33 -22.32 -3.80
CA ASN A 178 -12.83 -23.68 -3.96
C ASN A 178 -12.25 -24.24 -2.65
N GLY A 179 -11.62 -23.40 -1.83
CA GLY A 179 -11.18 -23.78 -0.49
C GLY A 179 -12.37 -24.21 0.38
N ALA A 180 -13.45 -23.43 0.40
CA ALA A 180 -14.66 -23.79 1.12
C ALA A 180 -15.32 -25.07 0.56
N LEU A 181 -15.44 -25.20 -0.76
CA LEU A 181 -15.98 -26.39 -1.39
C LEU A 181 -15.15 -27.66 -1.09
N SER A 182 -13.83 -27.55 -0.98
CA SER A 182 -12.98 -28.71 -0.67
C SER A 182 -13.33 -29.36 0.66
N VAL A 183 -13.87 -28.59 1.61
CA VAL A 183 -14.32 -29.08 2.91
C VAL A 183 -15.79 -29.51 2.88
N LEU A 184 -16.68 -28.72 2.28
CA LEU A 184 -18.14 -28.92 2.37
C LEU A 184 -18.71 -29.88 1.34
N LYS A 185 -18.02 -30.08 0.20
CA LYS A 185 -18.51 -30.95 -0.88
C LYS A 185 -18.82 -32.40 -0.49
N PRO A 186 -18.13 -33.04 0.48
CA PRO A 186 -18.44 -34.40 0.91
C PRO A 186 -19.78 -34.56 1.62
N TYR A 187 -20.40 -33.47 2.08
CA TYR A 187 -21.68 -33.43 2.80
C TYR A 187 -22.82 -33.01 1.91
#